data_c294acc25ddaf22062e0dfba8aad0684
#
_entry.id   c294acc25ddaf22062e0dfba8aad0684
#
_cell.length_a   1.000
_cell.length_b   1.000
_cell.length_c   1.000
_cell.angle_alpha   90.00
_cell.angle_beta   90.00
_cell.angle_gamma   90.00
#
_symmetry.space_group_name_H-M   'P 1'
#
loop_
_entity.id
_entity.type
_entity.pdbx_description
1 polymer ?
#
loop_
_entity_poly.entity_id
_entity_poly.type
_entity_poly.pdbx_seq_one_letter_code
_entity_poly.pdbx_strand_id
1 'polypeptide(L)'
;MCIRDSLMGMVIFADANVDYVILETGLGGRLDATTAVEEPSACVITSISFDHMQYLGNTIEAIAGEKAGIIVPGVPVIYDGNNPAAAGVIRARAQELGSPYFEVKREDTKIIRNTRAGIDFSYENEYYGNTVFTLPFIAEYQVMNSSLALKTIEVLKDQVKIPVEAVRKGLLETRWQGRMETVLPGVIVDGAHNEDGVEKFVETAVHFQKDYPLTLLFSAVDDKDYTDMIRTILGKISFHHVIVTQVGGYRKVPAEKLAEIFREKGCPTAEACEDVEEAFKKALAAKGEDGMLFCVGSLYLVGEIKTLILQGVGK
;
A
#
# COMPACT_ATOMS: atom_id res chain seq x y z
N MET A 1 -12.78 11.46 6.44
CA MET A 1 -12.14 12.73 5.97
C MET A 1 -12.99 13.91 6.42
N CYS A 2 -12.40 15.03 6.80
CA CYS A 2 -13.15 16.21 7.21
C CYS A 2 -13.64 16.95 5.96
N ILE A 3 -14.96 17.18 5.82
CA ILE A 3 -15.56 17.92 4.70
C ILE A 3 -14.86 19.28 4.51
N ARG A 4 -14.56 19.97 5.63
CA ARG A 4 -13.84 21.24 5.60
C ARG A 4 -12.49 21.14 4.90
N ASP A 5 -11.71 20.09 5.20
CA ASP A 5 -10.37 19.91 4.64
C ASP A 5 -10.43 19.58 3.14
N SER A 6 -11.46 18.83 2.71
CA SER A 6 -11.72 18.58 1.28
C SER A 6 -12.08 19.88 0.53
N LEU A 7 -12.96 20.71 1.11
CA LEU A 7 -13.31 22.01 0.51
C LEU A 7 -12.11 22.95 0.45
N MET A 8 -11.28 22.99 1.49
CA MET A 8 -10.03 23.76 1.49
C MET A 8 -9.08 23.28 0.39
N GLY A 9 -8.92 21.96 0.23
CA GLY A 9 -8.12 21.38 -0.85
C GLY A 9 -8.60 21.82 -2.23
N MET A 10 -9.91 21.76 -2.47
CA MET A 10 -10.51 22.18 -3.75
C MET A 10 -10.26 23.67 -4.05
N VAL A 11 -10.40 24.55 -3.04
CA VAL A 11 -10.08 25.99 -3.19
C VAL A 11 -8.58 26.17 -3.51
N ILE A 12 -7.69 25.48 -2.80
CA ILE A 12 -6.24 25.54 -3.05
C ILE A 12 -5.91 25.09 -4.48
N PHE A 13 -6.50 24.00 -4.96
CA PHE A 13 -6.27 23.52 -6.33
C PHE A 13 -6.81 24.50 -7.39
N ALA A 14 -7.97 25.12 -7.14
CA ALA A 14 -8.50 26.15 -8.01
C ALA A 14 -7.59 27.38 -8.08
N ASP A 15 -7.10 27.85 -6.92
CA ASP A 15 -6.19 29.00 -6.84
C ASP A 15 -4.82 28.69 -7.48
N ALA A 16 -4.34 27.46 -7.35
CA ALA A 16 -3.08 27.00 -7.95
C ALA A 16 -3.15 26.82 -9.47
N ASN A 17 -4.36 26.86 -10.05
CA ASN A 17 -4.60 26.73 -11.49
C ASN A 17 -3.90 25.49 -12.10
N VAL A 18 -4.07 24.34 -11.42
CA VAL A 18 -3.51 23.06 -11.86
C VAL A 18 -4.32 22.47 -13.00
N ASP A 19 -3.66 21.74 -13.92
CA ASP A 19 -4.33 21.12 -15.07
C ASP A 19 -5.18 19.91 -14.65
N TYR A 20 -4.73 19.13 -13.66
CA TYR A 20 -5.39 17.93 -13.16
C TYR A 20 -5.30 17.84 -11.63
N VAL A 21 -6.33 17.26 -11.02
CA VAL A 21 -6.38 16.93 -9.60
C VAL A 21 -6.66 15.45 -9.45
N ILE A 22 -5.91 14.76 -8.59
CA ILE A 22 -6.20 13.40 -8.17
C ILE A 22 -6.77 13.46 -6.75
N LEU A 23 -8.02 13.01 -6.61
CA LEU A 23 -8.72 12.99 -5.33
C LEU A 23 -8.79 11.55 -4.80
N GLU A 24 -8.19 11.32 -3.65
CA GLU A 24 -8.31 10.04 -2.96
C GLU A 24 -9.54 10.06 -2.03
N THR A 25 -10.42 9.06 -2.21
CA THR A 25 -11.58 8.84 -1.34
C THR A 25 -11.13 8.48 0.08
N GLY A 26 -11.63 9.17 1.08
CA GLY A 26 -11.25 8.93 2.48
C GLY A 26 -11.89 7.68 3.07
N LEU A 27 -13.18 7.44 2.81
CA LEU A 27 -13.91 6.28 3.32
C LEU A 27 -15.09 5.91 2.41
N GLY A 28 -15.16 4.65 2.02
CA GLY A 28 -16.25 4.13 1.17
C GLY A 28 -16.22 4.73 -0.24
N GLY A 29 -17.10 5.64 -0.54
CA GLY A 29 -17.19 6.34 -1.82
C GLY A 29 -18.49 7.14 -1.91
N ARG A 30 -19.63 6.48 -1.84
CA ARG A 30 -20.97 7.09 -2.05
C ARG A 30 -21.24 8.36 -1.22
N LEU A 31 -20.75 8.42 0.01
CA LEU A 31 -20.94 9.55 0.93
C LEU A 31 -19.63 10.29 1.24
N ASP A 32 -18.57 10.03 0.49
CA ASP A 32 -17.29 10.71 0.71
C ASP A 32 -17.34 12.14 0.16
N ALA A 33 -16.61 13.05 0.81
CA ALA A 33 -16.57 14.46 0.41
C ALA A 33 -15.98 14.69 -1.00
N THR A 34 -15.19 13.74 -1.53
CA THR A 34 -14.63 13.83 -2.89
C THR A 34 -15.69 13.67 -3.98
N THR A 35 -16.86 13.07 -3.67
CA THR A 35 -17.98 12.95 -4.62
C THR A 35 -18.72 14.28 -4.88
N ALA A 36 -18.31 15.38 -4.24
CA ALA A 36 -18.78 16.72 -4.59
C ALA A 36 -18.32 17.19 -5.99
N VAL A 37 -17.33 16.50 -6.60
CA VAL A 37 -16.94 16.74 -7.98
C VAL A 37 -17.93 16.05 -8.92
N GLU A 38 -18.72 16.85 -9.65
CA GLU A 38 -19.80 16.36 -10.49
C GLU A 38 -19.33 15.78 -11.83
N GLU A 39 -18.18 16.26 -12.35
CA GLU A 39 -17.65 15.88 -13.67
C GLU A 39 -16.16 15.47 -13.57
N PRO A 40 -15.84 14.35 -12.91
CA PRO A 40 -14.47 13.85 -12.93
C PRO A 40 -14.13 13.31 -14.33
N SER A 41 -12.86 13.40 -14.74
CA SER A 41 -12.40 12.84 -16.03
C SER A 41 -12.42 11.31 -16.05
N ALA A 42 -12.19 10.68 -14.90
CA ALA A 42 -12.30 9.22 -14.70
C ALA A 42 -12.51 8.90 -13.23
N CYS A 43 -13.13 7.75 -12.96
CA CYS A 43 -13.22 7.13 -11.65
C CYS A 43 -12.31 5.90 -11.61
N VAL A 44 -11.51 5.74 -10.54
CA VAL A 44 -10.64 4.58 -10.39
C VAL A 44 -10.96 3.86 -9.08
N ILE A 45 -11.21 2.54 -9.15
CA ILE A 45 -11.49 1.70 -7.99
C ILE A 45 -10.39 0.64 -7.90
N THR A 46 -9.58 0.74 -6.86
CA THR A 46 -8.48 -0.20 -6.59
C THR A 46 -9.01 -1.51 -5.99
N SER A 47 -8.13 -2.39 -5.52
CA SER A 47 -8.52 -3.65 -4.89
C SER A 47 -9.50 -3.44 -3.73
N ILE A 48 -10.48 -4.35 -3.62
CA ILE A 48 -11.47 -4.34 -2.55
C ILE A 48 -11.23 -5.54 -1.65
N SER A 49 -11.05 -5.27 -0.36
CA SER A 49 -10.90 -6.23 0.72
C SER A 49 -11.80 -5.86 1.91
N PHE A 50 -11.83 -6.71 2.93
CA PHE A 50 -12.54 -6.43 4.16
C PHE A 50 -11.81 -5.35 4.96
N ASP A 51 -12.38 -4.14 5.00
CA ASP A 51 -11.92 -3.02 5.80
C ASP A 51 -13.11 -2.15 6.20
N HIS A 52 -13.01 -1.48 7.34
CA HIS A 52 -14.06 -0.59 7.86
C HIS A 52 -15.48 -1.21 7.87
N MET A 53 -15.59 -2.52 8.15
CA MET A 53 -16.83 -3.30 8.04
C MET A 53 -18.00 -2.71 8.84
N GLN A 54 -17.72 -2.05 9.96
CA GLN A 54 -18.73 -1.34 10.77
C GLN A 54 -19.42 -0.19 10.03
N TYR A 55 -18.83 0.32 8.93
CA TYR A 55 -19.38 1.42 8.12
C TYR A 55 -19.77 0.99 6.72
N LEU A 56 -19.00 0.07 6.11
CA LEU A 56 -19.13 -0.27 4.70
C LEU A 56 -19.91 -1.57 4.46
N GLY A 57 -20.18 -2.34 5.54
CA GLY A 57 -20.87 -3.63 5.45
C GLY A 57 -19.94 -4.83 5.61
N ASN A 58 -20.55 -6.01 5.72
CA ASN A 58 -19.88 -7.26 6.12
C ASN A 58 -19.63 -8.22 4.94
N THR A 59 -19.84 -7.76 3.71
CA THR A 59 -19.57 -8.56 2.51
C THR A 59 -18.78 -7.74 1.49
N ILE A 60 -18.05 -8.41 0.63
CA ILE A 60 -17.29 -7.77 -0.46
C ILE A 60 -18.22 -6.98 -1.37
N GLU A 61 -19.41 -7.50 -1.65
CA GLU A 61 -20.42 -6.85 -2.48
C GLU A 61 -20.93 -5.54 -1.85
N ALA A 62 -21.14 -5.51 -0.52
CA ALA A 62 -21.59 -4.30 0.18
C ALA A 62 -20.48 -3.24 0.14
N ILE A 63 -19.24 -3.61 0.44
CA ILE A 63 -18.07 -2.72 0.38
C ILE A 63 -17.88 -2.19 -1.06
N ALA A 64 -17.99 -3.09 -2.05
CA ALA A 64 -17.91 -2.72 -3.47
C ALA A 64 -19.01 -1.74 -3.88
N GLY A 65 -20.23 -1.92 -3.37
CA GLY A 65 -21.36 -1.01 -3.60
C GLY A 65 -21.11 0.40 -3.07
N GLU A 66 -20.57 0.52 -1.84
CA GLU A 66 -20.18 1.82 -1.27
C GLU A 66 -19.05 2.50 -2.07
N LYS A 67 -18.05 1.73 -2.52
CA LYS A 67 -16.96 2.25 -3.35
C LYS A 67 -17.41 2.60 -4.76
N ALA A 68 -18.30 1.80 -5.37
CA ALA A 68 -18.90 2.09 -6.67
C ALA A 68 -19.78 3.36 -6.68
N GLY A 69 -20.10 3.88 -5.49
CA GLY A 69 -20.79 5.17 -5.35
C GLY A 69 -20.03 6.39 -5.87
N ILE A 70 -18.71 6.25 -6.20
CA ILE A 70 -17.94 7.32 -6.87
C ILE A 70 -18.21 7.39 -8.39
N ILE A 71 -18.87 6.38 -8.97
CA ILE A 71 -19.11 6.33 -10.42
C ILE A 71 -20.14 7.38 -10.78
N VAL A 72 -19.76 8.26 -11.70
CA VAL A 72 -20.61 9.34 -12.21
C VAL A 72 -21.18 8.94 -13.58
N PRO A 73 -22.44 9.27 -13.90
CA PRO A 73 -23.05 8.92 -15.18
C PRO A 73 -22.23 9.35 -16.39
N GLY A 74 -21.97 8.41 -17.31
CA GLY A 74 -21.21 8.66 -18.55
C GLY A 74 -19.68 8.80 -18.37
N VAL A 75 -19.18 8.86 -17.15
CA VAL A 75 -17.75 8.98 -16.86
C VAL A 75 -17.10 7.60 -16.86
N PRO A 76 -15.92 7.42 -17.50
CA PRO A 76 -15.24 6.14 -17.51
C PRO A 76 -14.81 5.70 -16.10
N VAL A 77 -15.00 4.42 -15.79
CA VAL A 77 -14.52 3.78 -14.57
C VAL A 77 -13.49 2.69 -14.88
N ILE A 78 -12.34 2.77 -14.23
CA ILE A 78 -11.26 1.79 -14.29
C ILE A 78 -11.22 1.06 -12.94
N TYR A 79 -11.18 -0.26 -12.92
CA TYR A 79 -11.21 -0.99 -11.67
C TYR A 79 -10.42 -2.30 -11.66
N ASP A 80 -10.01 -2.70 -10.45
CA ASP A 80 -9.38 -4.00 -10.20
C ASP A 80 -10.40 -5.13 -10.36
N GLY A 81 -10.21 -5.98 -11.36
CA GLY A 81 -11.08 -7.11 -11.71
C GLY A 81 -10.70 -8.44 -11.03
N ASN A 82 -9.69 -8.47 -10.16
CA ASN A 82 -9.20 -9.74 -9.58
C ASN A 82 -10.17 -10.36 -8.54
N ASN A 83 -11.09 -9.58 -7.97
CA ASN A 83 -12.16 -10.10 -7.13
C ASN A 83 -13.48 -10.12 -7.92
N PRO A 84 -13.99 -11.31 -8.34
CA PRO A 84 -15.19 -11.41 -9.19
C PRO A 84 -16.46 -10.83 -8.55
N ALA A 85 -16.63 -10.94 -7.22
CA ALA A 85 -17.77 -10.41 -6.51
C ALA A 85 -17.78 -8.87 -6.55
N ALA A 86 -16.65 -8.24 -6.26
CA ALA A 86 -16.48 -6.79 -6.35
C ALA A 86 -16.63 -6.30 -7.79
N ALA A 87 -15.97 -6.95 -8.76
CA ALA A 87 -16.03 -6.61 -10.17
C ALA A 87 -17.46 -6.66 -10.72
N GLY A 88 -18.24 -7.65 -10.30
CA GLY A 88 -19.66 -7.79 -10.66
C GLY A 88 -20.50 -6.58 -10.24
N VAL A 89 -20.33 -6.11 -9.01
CA VAL A 89 -21.04 -4.94 -8.45
C VAL A 89 -20.64 -3.65 -9.18
N ILE A 90 -19.32 -3.43 -9.39
CA ILE A 90 -18.81 -2.24 -10.07
C ILE A 90 -19.34 -2.18 -11.51
N ARG A 91 -19.28 -3.30 -12.24
CA ARG A 91 -19.76 -3.42 -13.61
C ARG A 91 -21.26 -3.14 -13.71
N ALA A 92 -22.06 -3.74 -12.83
CA ALA A 92 -23.51 -3.50 -12.79
C ALA A 92 -23.82 -2.02 -12.55
N ARG A 93 -23.12 -1.37 -11.62
CA ARG A 93 -23.29 0.07 -11.35
C ARG A 93 -22.89 0.95 -12.54
N ALA A 94 -21.76 0.62 -13.20
CA ALA A 94 -21.35 1.34 -14.41
C ALA A 94 -22.38 1.22 -15.53
N GLN A 95 -22.92 0.03 -15.77
CA GLN A 95 -23.97 -0.21 -16.77
C GLN A 95 -25.27 0.55 -16.44
N GLU A 96 -25.69 0.56 -15.18
CA GLU A 96 -26.86 1.35 -14.73
C GLU A 96 -26.71 2.84 -15.04
N LEU A 97 -25.51 3.37 -14.90
CA LEU A 97 -25.19 4.79 -15.11
C LEU A 97 -24.77 5.13 -16.56
N GLY A 98 -24.75 4.14 -17.47
CA GLY A 98 -24.28 4.34 -18.84
C GLY A 98 -22.80 4.72 -18.93
N SER A 99 -22.00 4.37 -17.94
CA SER A 99 -20.58 4.70 -17.84
C SER A 99 -19.73 3.66 -18.56
N PRO A 100 -18.78 4.03 -19.40
CA PRO A 100 -17.77 3.11 -19.92
C PRO A 100 -16.97 2.50 -18.77
N TYR A 101 -16.71 1.19 -18.82
CA TYR A 101 -15.97 0.51 -17.75
C TYR A 101 -14.82 -0.33 -18.29
N PHE A 102 -13.71 -0.34 -17.56
CA PHE A 102 -12.47 -0.99 -17.93
C PHE A 102 -11.94 -1.81 -16.76
N GLU A 103 -11.98 -3.11 -16.92
CA GLU A 103 -11.49 -4.07 -15.94
C GLU A 103 -9.99 -4.28 -16.17
N VAL A 104 -9.20 -4.26 -15.10
CA VAL A 104 -7.76 -4.55 -15.13
C VAL A 104 -7.49 -5.75 -14.24
N LYS A 105 -6.76 -6.74 -14.74
CA LYS A 105 -6.46 -7.99 -14.04
C LYS A 105 -4.96 -8.26 -13.95
N ARG A 106 -4.57 -9.14 -13.03
CA ARG A 106 -3.17 -9.58 -12.91
C ARG A 106 -2.66 -10.25 -14.19
N GLU A 107 -3.53 -10.95 -14.91
CA GLU A 107 -3.20 -11.60 -16.19
C GLU A 107 -2.83 -10.62 -17.29
N ASP A 108 -3.23 -9.34 -17.20
CA ASP A 108 -2.85 -8.28 -18.12
C ASP A 108 -1.39 -7.83 -17.92
N THR A 109 -0.72 -8.33 -16.89
CA THR A 109 0.64 -7.94 -16.53
C THR A 109 1.58 -9.13 -16.45
N LYS A 110 2.86 -8.88 -16.75
CA LYS A 110 3.92 -9.86 -16.61
C LYS A 110 5.08 -9.25 -15.82
N ILE A 111 5.34 -9.80 -14.64
CA ILE A 111 6.55 -9.46 -13.88
C ILE A 111 7.74 -10.11 -14.59
N ILE A 112 8.71 -9.30 -14.99
CA ILE A 112 9.92 -9.72 -15.68
C ILE A 112 11.02 -9.98 -14.66
N ARG A 113 11.13 -9.09 -13.65
CA ARG A 113 12.12 -9.17 -12.60
C ARG A 113 11.58 -8.55 -11.32
N ASN A 114 11.75 -9.21 -10.19
CA ASN A 114 11.48 -8.67 -8.86
C ASN A 114 12.75 -8.80 -8.01
N THR A 115 13.28 -7.69 -7.53
CA THR A 115 14.51 -7.62 -6.74
C THR A 115 14.35 -6.63 -5.59
N ARG A 116 15.29 -6.63 -4.64
CA ARG A 116 15.33 -5.62 -3.57
C ARG A 116 15.46 -4.17 -4.04
N ALA A 117 15.75 -3.95 -5.33
CA ALA A 117 15.88 -2.61 -5.93
C ALA A 117 14.59 -2.16 -6.64
N GLY A 118 13.65 -3.08 -6.90
CA GLY A 118 12.40 -2.77 -7.59
C GLY A 118 11.91 -3.89 -8.48
N ILE A 119 10.81 -3.62 -9.17
CA ILE A 119 10.11 -4.56 -10.05
C ILE A 119 10.13 -4.02 -11.48
N ASP A 120 10.57 -4.86 -12.44
CA ASP A 120 10.38 -4.64 -13.87
C ASP A 120 9.18 -5.47 -14.32
N PHE A 121 8.24 -4.84 -15.03
CA PHE A 121 7.04 -5.50 -15.53
C PHE A 121 6.61 -4.95 -16.89
N SER A 122 5.81 -5.71 -17.63
CA SER A 122 5.09 -5.25 -18.81
C SER A 122 3.59 -5.28 -18.54
N TYR A 123 2.87 -4.36 -19.20
CA TYR A 123 1.41 -4.34 -19.22
C TYR A 123 0.96 -4.60 -20.66
N GLU A 124 0.29 -5.74 -20.88
CA GLU A 124 -0.08 -6.21 -22.21
C GLU A 124 -1.27 -5.42 -22.75
N ASN A 125 -1.00 -4.42 -23.57
CA ASN A 125 -2.01 -3.74 -24.35
C ASN A 125 -1.41 -3.07 -25.60
N GLU A 126 -2.26 -2.72 -26.57
CA GLU A 126 -1.83 -2.11 -27.84
C GLU A 126 -1.25 -0.69 -27.66
N TYR A 127 -1.69 0.06 -26.65
CA TYR A 127 -1.27 1.45 -26.42
C TYR A 127 0.20 1.56 -25.99
N TYR A 128 0.64 0.63 -25.14
CA TYR A 128 2.02 0.60 -24.64
C TYR A 128 2.92 -0.38 -25.38
N GLY A 129 2.34 -1.30 -26.16
CA GLY A 129 3.08 -2.34 -26.90
C GLY A 129 3.94 -3.17 -25.95
N ASN A 130 5.22 -3.38 -26.35
CA ASN A 130 6.18 -4.16 -25.58
C ASN A 130 6.96 -3.34 -24.54
N THR A 131 6.41 -2.23 -24.04
CA THR A 131 7.10 -1.36 -23.09
C THR A 131 7.31 -2.07 -21.76
N VAL A 132 8.55 -2.02 -21.28
CA VAL A 132 8.91 -2.45 -19.91
C VAL A 132 8.89 -1.24 -19.00
N PHE A 133 8.16 -1.37 -17.90
CA PHE A 133 8.07 -0.37 -16.82
C PHE A 133 8.88 -0.83 -15.62
N THR A 134 9.44 0.10 -14.88
CA THR A 134 10.17 -0.17 -13.65
C THR A 134 9.51 0.57 -12.49
N LEU A 135 9.27 -0.14 -11.40
CA LEU A 135 8.77 0.41 -10.13
C LEU A 135 9.89 0.38 -9.09
N PRO A 136 10.07 1.44 -8.32
CA PRO A 136 11.01 1.47 -7.20
C PRO A 136 10.42 0.81 -5.93
N PHE A 137 9.48 -0.10 -6.10
CA PHE A 137 8.80 -0.87 -5.05
C PHE A 137 9.15 -2.34 -5.16
N ILE A 138 9.16 -3.04 -4.03
CA ILE A 138 9.41 -4.49 -3.96
C ILE A 138 8.12 -5.31 -3.84
N ALA A 139 6.98 -4.66 -3.59
CA ALA A 139 5.69 -5.31 -3.39
C ALA A 139 4.95 -5.50 -4.72
N GLU A 140 4.63 -6.75 -5.07
CA GLU A 140 3.99 -7.11 -6.33
C GLU A 140 2.58 -6.50 -6.50
N TYR A 141 1.86 -6.21 -5.40
CA TYR A 141 0.58 -5.52 -5.50
C TYR A 141 0.69 -4.11 -6.11
N GLN A 142 1.88 -3.48 -6.06
CA GLN A 142 2.12 -2.19 -6.71
C GLN A 142 2.12 -2.29 -8.24
N VAL A 143 2.38 -3.47 -8.80
CA VAL A 143 2.23 -3.71 -10.24
C VAL A 143 0.76 -3.53 -10.63
N MET A 144 -0.17 -4.08 -9.83
CA MET A 144 -1.61 -3.92 -10.07
C MET A 144 -2.06 -2.47 -9.94
N ASN A 145 -1.60 -1.76 -8.90
CA ASN A 145 -1.89 -0.33 -8.73
C ASN A 145 -1.37 0.50 -9.92
N SER A 146 -0.16 0.19 -10.39
CA SER A 146 0.44 0.84 -11.56
C SER A 146 -0.33 0.53 -12.84
N SER A 147 -0.83 -0.69 -12.99
CA SER A 147 -1.63 -1.09 -14.15
C SER A 147 -2.97 -0.36 -14.22
N LEU A 148 -3.60 -0.09 -13.08
CA LEU A 148 -4.78 0.78 -13.01
C LEU A 148 -4.45 2.22 -13.45
N ALA A 149 -3.30 2.76 -13.03
CA ALA A 149 -2.84 4.08 -13.46
C ALA A 149 -2.53 4.10 -14.97
N LEU A 150 -1.84 3.06 -15.50
CA LEU A 150 -1.57 2.91 -16.92
C LEU A 150 -2.87 2.85 -17.74
N LYS A 151 -3.84 2.05 -17.29
CA LYS A 151 -5.15 1.97 -17.96
C LYS A 151 -5.90 3.29 -17.93
N THR A 152 -5.81 4.02 -16.83
CA THR A 152 -6.41 5.37 -16.73
C THR A 152 -5.82 6.33 -17.75
N ILE A 153 -4.48 6.36 -17.89
CA ILE A 153 -3.80 7.20 -18.88
C ILE A 153 -4.23 6.81 -20.31
N GLU A 154 -4.29 5.51 -20.60
CA GLU A 154 -4.77 5.01 -21.90
C GLU A 154 -6.21 5.45 -22.20
N VAL A 155 -7.11 5.32 -21.24
CA VAL A 155 -8.53 5.71 -21.38
C VAL A 155 -8.66 7.22 -21.62
N LEU A 156 -7.80 8.02 -21.01
CA LEU A 156 -7.80 9.49 -21.14
C LEU A 156 -6.93 10.00 -22.31
N LYS A 157 -6.39 9.14 -23.18
CA LYS A 157 -5.41 9.49 -24.23
C LYS A 157 -5.87 10.61 -25.20
N ASP A 158 -7.17 10.72 -25.42
CA ASP A 158 -7.74 11.75 -26.30
C ASP A 158 -7.86 13.12 -25.60
N GLN A 159 -7.88 13.13 -24.27
CA GLN A 159 -7.91 14.33 -23.43
C GLN A 159 -6.49 14.76 -23.02
N VAL A 160 -5.63 13.77 -22.73
CA VAL A 160 -4.28 13.97 -22.18
C VAL A 160 -3.27 13.18 -23.01
N LYS A 161 -2.40 13.90 -23.72
CA LYS A 161 -1.31 13.26 -24.48
C LYS A 161 -0.05 13.17 -23.63
N ILE A 162 0.14 12.04 -22.95
CA ILE A 162 1.34 11.76 -22.16
C ILE A 162 2.24 10.81 -22.95
N PRO A 163 3.46 11.22 -23.31
CA PRO A 163 4.41 10.33 -23.97
C PRO A 163 4.75 9.12 -23.09
N VAL A 164 4.91 7.94 -23.68
CA VAL A 164 5.23 6.70 -22.95
C VAL A 164 6.49 6.85 -22.09
N GLU A 165 7.49 7.58 -22.56
CA GLU A 165 8.71 7.86 -21.79
C GLU A 165 8.43 8.70 -20.51
N ALA A 166 7.48 9.64 -20.57
CA ALA A 166 7.07 10.38 -19.38
C ALA A 166 6.34 9.47 -18.37
N VAL A 167 5.53 8.52 -18.87
CA VAL A 167 4.87 7.50 -18.03
C VAL A 167 5.90 6.59 -17.35
N ARG A 168 6.90 6.09 -18.13
CA ARG A 168 8.01 5.29 -17.59
C ARG A 168 8.78 6.04 -16.50
N LYS A 169 9.12 7.29 -16.75
CA LYS A 169 9.81 8.15 -15.80
C LYS A 169 8.96 8.38 -14.54
N GLY A 170 7.67 8.68 -14.70
CA GLY A 170 6.74 8.86 -13.59
C GLY A 170 6.64 7.63 -12.68
N LEU A 171 6.53 6.44 -13.25
CA LEU A 171 6.51 5.19 -12.49
C LEU A 171 7.84 4.95 -11.76
N LEU A 172 8.98 5.16 -12.42
CA LEU A 172 10.31 4.99 -11.83
C LEU A 172 10.58 5.98 -10.68
N GLU A 173 10.07 7.19 -10.77
CA GLU A 173 10.26 8.25 -9.79
C GLU A 173 9.18 8.25 -8.69
N THR A 174 8.15 7.40 -8.81
CA THR A 174 7.08 7.30 -7.81
C THR A 174 7.64 6.92 -6.45
N ARG A 175 7.17 7.59 -5.39
CA ARG A 175 7.51 7.30 -4.01
C ARG A 175 6.22 7.24 -3.19
N TRP A 176 6.11 6.23 -2.37
CA TRP A 176 4.99 6.09 -1.43
C TRP A 176 5.53 5.76 -0.05
N GLN A 177 5.43 6.71 0.84
CA GLN A 177 6.00 6.61 2.17
C GLN A 177 5.32 5.53 3.01
N GLY A 178 6.13 4.67 3.64
CA GLY A 178 5.64 3.65 4.56
C GLY A 178 4.85 2.51 3.91
N ARG A 179 5.01 2.28 2.60
CA ARG A 179 4.44 1.13 1.88
C ARG A 179 5.54 0.32 1.23
N MET A 180 6.08 -0.66 1.94
CA MET A 180 7.25 -1.45 1.53
C MET A 180 8.37 -0.55 0.98
N GLU A 181 8.56 0.59 1.66
CA GLU A 181 9.50 1.65 1.25
C GLU A 181 10.92 1.27 1.64
N THR A 182 11.83 1.23 0.68
CA THR A 182 13.26 1.08 0.95
C THR A 182 13.83 2.43 1.41
N VAL A 183 14.22 2.52 2.67
CA VAL A 183 14.73 3.76 3.30
C VAL A 183 16.25 3.81 3.43
N LEU A 184 16.91 2.63 3.47
CA LEU A 184 18.35 2.42 3.40
C LEU A 184 18.60 1.11 2.65
N PRO A 185 19.83 0.83 2.19
CA PRO A 185 20.14 -0.45 1.54
C PRO A 185 19.75 -1.66 2.40
N GLY A 186 18.76 -2.44 1.91
CA GLY A 186 18.23 -3.60 2.61
C GLY A 186 17.40 -3.28 3.86
N VAL A 187 16.96 -2.04 4.06
CA VAL A 187 16.05 -1.64 5.15
C VAL A 187 14.73 -1.16 4.56
N ILE A 188 13.68 -1.88 4.87
CA ILE A 188 12.31 -1.66 4.38
C ILE A 188 11.43 -1.26 5.55
N VAL A 189 10.64 -0.20 5.36
CA VAL A 189 9.60 0.21 6.31
C VAL A 189 8.21 -0.01 5.70
N ASP A 190 7.30 -0.55 6.49
CA ASP A 190 5.91 -0.75 6.08
C ASP A 190 4.94 -0.41 7.20
N GLY A 191 3.89 0.32 6.85
CA GLY A 191 2.87 0.76 7.78
C GLY A 191 1.76 -0.27 8.04
N ALA A 192 1.95 -1.55 7.70
CA ALA A 192 1.01 -2.63 8.00
C ALA A 192 0.71 -2.68 9.49
N HIS A 193 -0.56 -2.53 9.86
CA HIS A 193 -1.02 -2.42 11.25
C HIS A 193 -2.40 -3.05 11.47
N ASN A 194 -2.90 -3.79 10.49
CA ASN A 194 -4.14 -4.57 10.52
C ASN A 194 -3.93 -5.88 9.74
N GLU A 195 -4.92 -6.75 9.77
CA GLU A 195 -4.84 -8.08 9.16
C GLU A 195 -4.48 -8.02 7.67
N ASP A 196 -5.24 -7.26 6.86
CA ASP A 196 -5.01 -7.13 5.40
C ASP A 196 -3.61 -6.55 5.10
N GLY A 197 -3.20 -5.51 5.83
CA GLY A 197 -1.87 -4.92 5.68
C GLY A 197 -0.75 -5.90 5.99
N VAL A 198 -0.90 -6.71 7.04
CA VAL A 198 0.08 -7.74 7.43
C VAL A 198 0.10 -8.88 6.42
N GLU A 199 -1.04 -9.30 5.86
CA GLU A 199 -1.06 -10.28 4.78
C GLU A 199 -0.29 -9.80 3.57
N LYS A 200 -0.48 -8.56 3.13
CA LYS A 200 0.27 -7.94 2.02
C LYS A 200 1.77 -7.80 2.30
N PHE A 201 2.12 -7.44 3.54
CA PHE A 201 3.51 -7.46 3.99
C PHE A 201 4.11 -8.86 3.87
N VAL A 202 3.44 -9.88 4.39
CA VAL A 202 3.89 -11.27 4.38
C VAL A 202 4.01 -11.81 2.96
N GLU A 203 3.00 -11.56 2.09
CA GLU A 203 3.04 -11.92 0.66
C GLU A 203 4.32 -11.40 -0.01
N THR A 204 4.76 -10.20 0.36
CA THR A 204 5.98 -9.59 -0.21
C THR A 204 7.24 -10.12 0.45
N ALA A 205 7.32 -10.11 1.79
CA ALA A 205 8.54 -10.43 2.52
C ALA A 205 8.97 -11.89 2.38
N VAL A 206 8.00 -12.83 2.21
CA VAL A 206 8.27 -14.25 2.03
C VAL A 206 9.15 -14.55 0.81
N HIS A 207 9.08 -13.73 -0.23
CA HIS A 207 9.88 -13.91 -1.45
C HIS A 207 11.39 -13.73 -1.19
N PHE A 208 11.75 -12.93 -0.20
CA PHE A 208 13.15 -12.60 0.11
C PHE A 208 13.83 -13.58 1.07
N GLN A 209 13.07 -14.38 1.82
CA GLN A 209 13.64 -15.27 2.84
C GLN A 209 14.54 -16.39 2.28
N LYS A 210 14.44 -16.70 0.98
CA LYS A 210 15.28 -17.70 0.32
C LYS A 210 16.68 -17.15 0.00
N ASP A 211 16.74 -15.85 -0.26
CA ASP A 211 17.93 -15.21 -0.79
C ASP A 211 18.67 -14.37 0.27
N TYR A 212 17.95 -13.98 1.35
CA TYR A 212 18.48 -13.07 2.38
C TYR A 212 18.15 -13.53 3.79
N PRO A 213 19.06 -13.40 4.76
CA PRO A 213 18.73 -13.45 6.19
C PRO A 213 17.79 -12.30 6.53
N LEU A 214 16.63 -12.60 7.13
CA LEU A 214 15.65 -11.60 7.48
C LEU A 214 15.71 -11.21 8.95
N THR A 215 15.68 -9.92 9.22
CA THR A 215 15.52 -9.31 10.54
C THR A 215 14.21 -8.56 10.60
N LEU A 216 13.50 -8.67 11.70
CA LEU A 216 12.25 -7.93 11.97
C LEU A 216 12.46 -6.93 13.10
N LEU A 217 12.06 -5.69 12.87
CA LEU A 217 11.80 -4.69 13.92
C LEU A 217 10.29 -4.43 13.95
N PHE A 218 9.65 -4.77 15.07
CA PHE A 218 8.19 -4.73 15.19
C PHE A 218 7.73 -3.84 16.33
N SER A 219 6.62 -3.16 16.11
CA SER A 219 5.85 -2.52 17.17
C SER A 219 4.36 -2.55 16.85
N ALA A 220 3.53 -2.32 17.85
CA ALA A 220 2.08 -2.21 17.66
C ALA A 220 1.48 -1.19 18.61
N VAL A 221 0.24 -0.78 18.33
CA VAL A 221 -0.60 0.03 19.23
C VAL A 221 -1.75 -0.81 19.78
N ASP A 222 -2.26 -0.45 20.95
CA ASP A 222 -3.17 -1.25 21.77
C ASP A 222 -4.58 -1.45 21.18
N ASP A 223 -4.99 -0.61 20.23
CA ASP A 223 -6.27 -0.71 19.52
C ASP A 223 -6.25 -1.67 18.31
N LYS A 224 -5.17 -2.45 18.15
CA LYS A 224 -5.00 -3.42 17.05
C LYS A 224 -4.88 -4.85 17.57
N ASP A 225 -5.29 -5.82 16.75
CA ASP A 225 -5.05 -7.24 17.05
C ASP A 225 -3.62 -7.65 16.68
N TYR A 226 -2.67 -7.17 17.50
CA TYR A 226 -1.26 -7.45 17.30
C TYR A 226 -0.92 -8.94 17.52
N THR A 227 -1.74 -9.68 18.25
CA THR A 227 -1.54 -11.14 18.46
C THR A 227 -1.74 -11.90 17.16
N ASP A 228 -2.80 -11.58 16.43
CA ASP A 228 -3.08 -12.16 15.12
C ASP A 228 -2.07 -11.69 14.07
N MET A 229 -1.66 -10.42 14.10
CA MET A 229 -0.60 -9.91 13.24
C MET A 229 0.70 -10.72 13.43
N ILE A 230 1.15 -10.92 14.66
CA ILE A 230 2.35 -11.71 14.99
C ILE A 230 2.20 -13.16 14.52
N ARG A 231 1.04 -13.78 14.76
CA ARG A 231 0.75 -15.14 14.30
C ARG A 231 0.86 -15.26 12.78
N THR A 232 0.28 -14.34 12.03
CA THR A 232 0.30 -14.32 10.56
C THR A 232 1.73 -14.16 10.04
N ILE A 233 2.51 -13.26 10.62
CA ILE A 233 3.92 -13.03 10.26
C ILE A 233 4.74 -14.30 10.48
N LEU A 234 4.74 -14.85 11.69
CA LEU A 234 5.53 -16.03 12.04
C LEU A 234 5.05 -17.32 11.36
N GLY A 235 3.80 -17.39 10.98
CA GLY A 235 3.24 -18.54 10.26
C GLY A 235 3.78 -18.70 8.83
N LYS A 236 4.41 -17.68 8.28
CA LYS A 236 4.85 -17.64 6.88
C LYS A 236 6.34 -17.30 6.71
N ILE A 237 6.90 -16.53 7.63
CA ILE A 237 8.27 -16.00 7.53
C ILE A 237 9.10 -16.47 8.70
N SER A 238 10.32 -16.98 8.39
CA SER A 238 11.35 -17.30 9.37
C SER A 238 12.36 -16.15 9.47
N PHE A 239 12.42 -15.51 10.62
CA PHE A 239 13.39 -14.45 10.89
C PHE A 239 14.61 -15.00 11.65
N HIS A 240 15.80 -14.50 11.29
CA HIS A 240 17.03 -14.77 12.03
C HIS A 240 17.07 -13.98 13.35
N HIS A 241 16.54 -12.74 13.29
CA HIS A 241 16.43 -11.86 14.46
C HIS A 241 15.08 -11.18 14.49
N VAL A 242 14.49 -11.10 15.68
CA VAL A 242 13.26 -10.34 15.94
C VAL A 242 13.54 -9.40 17.10
N ILE A 243 13.42 -8.09 16.84
CA ILE A 243 13.52 -7.04 17.85
C ILE A 243 12.17 -6.36 17.92
N VAL A 244 11.70 -6.12 19.13
CA VAL A 244 10.38 -5.52 19.37
C VAL A 244 10.56 -4.24 20.15
N THR A 245 9.87 -3.19 19.74
CA THR A 245 9.92 -1.90 20.42
C THR A 245 8.53 -1.35 20.68
N GLN A 246 8.44 -0.24 21.41
CA GLN A 246 7.18 0.40 21.77
C GLN A 246 7.08 1.78 21.14
N VAL A 247 5.91 2.10 20.55
CA VAL A 247 5.61 3.39 19.91
C VAL A 247 4.19 3.84 20.23
N GLY A 248 3.83 5.07 19.89
CA GLY A 248 2.43 5.51 19.92
C GLY A 248 1.96 6.18 21.21
N GLY A 249 2.87 6.65 22.06
CA GLY A 249 2.53 7.44 23.25
C GLY A 249 1.57 6.71 24.20
N TYR A 250 0.37 7.26 24.42
CA TYR A 250 -0.64 6.67 25.31
C TYR A 250 -1.26 5.36 24.82
N ARG A 251 -1.15 5.04 23.52
CA ARG A 251 -1.61 3.77 22.92
C ARG A 251 -0.50 2.73 22.77
N LYS A 252 0.64 2.94 23.38
CA LYS A 252 1.78 2.03 23.25
C LYS A 252 1.48 0.66 23.87
N VAL A 253 1.91 -0.40 23.19
CA VAL A 253 2.03 -1.73 23.78
C VAL A 253 3.46 -1.87 24.29
N PRO A 254 3.70 -2.28 25.56
CA PRO A 254 5.05 -2.47 26.08
C PRO A 254 5.85 -3.46 25.23
N ALA A 255 7.12 -3.14 24.95
CA ALA A 255 7.98 -3.98 24.15
C ALA A 255 8.09 -5.41 24.69
N GLU A 256 8.22 -5.60 26.01
CA GLU A 256 8.30 -6.92 26.63
C GLU A 256 7.03 -7.75 26.38
N LYS A 257 5.85 -7.14 26.46
CA LYS A 257 4.58 -7.83 26.19
C LYS A 257 4.52 -8.35 24.74
N LEU A 258 4.99 -7.55 23.77
CA LEU A 258 5.06 -7.99 22.38
C LEU A 258 6.10 -9.11 22.21
N ALA A 259 7.26 -9.00 22.86
CA ALA A 259 8.31 -10.02 22.80
C ALA A 259 7.85 -11.36 23.40
N GLU A 260 7.09 -11.34 24.50
CA GLU A 260 6.46 -12.53 25.09
C GLU A 260 5.58 -13.25 24.07
N ILE A 261 4.71 -12.51 23.36
CA ILE A 261 3.84 -13.09 22.32
C ILE A 261 4.67 -13.71 21.19
N PHE A 262 5.73 -13.02 20.72
CA PHE A 262 6.61 -13.59 19.71
C PHE A 262 7.25 -14.91 20.17
N ARG A 263 7.71 -14.98 21.44
CA ARG A 263 8.30 -16.19 22.04
C ARG A 263 7.28 -17.33 22.14
N GLU A 264 6.06 -17.03 22.59
CA GLU A 264 4.95 -17.98 22.67
C GLU A 264 4.53 -18.53 21.29
N LYS A 265 4.63 -17.70 20.24
CA LYS A 265 4.26 -18.07 18.87
C LYS A 265 5.40 -18.71 18.07
N GLY A 266 6.51 -19.06 18.70
CA GLY A 266 7.58 -19.85 18.07
C GLY A 266 8.86 -19.09 17.72
N CYS A 267 9.04 -17.87 18.22
CA CYS A 267 10.29 -17.10 18.10
C CYS A 267 10.93 -16.89 19.49
N PRO A 268 11.60 -17.90 20.07
CA PRO A 268 12.12 -17.83 21.45
C PRO A 268 13.23 -16.78 21.62
N THR A 269 13.83 -16.32 20.53
CA THR A 269 14.93 -15.34 20.51
C THR A 269 14.45 -13.90 20.35
N ALA A 270 13.14 -13.65 20.40
CA ALA A 270 12.60 -12.28 20.30
C ALA A 270 13.10 -11.41 21.46
N GLU A 271 13.72 -10.27 21.12
CA GLU A 271 14.32 -9.32 22.04
C GLU A 271 13.46 -8.07 22.19
N ALA A 272 13.17 -7.67 23.42
CA ALA A 272 12.50 -6.42 23.72
C ALA A 272 13.52 -5.28 23.88
N CYS A 273 13.21 -4.12 23.29
CA CYS A 273 13.99 -2.92 23.47
C CYS A 273 13.02 -1.70 23.48
N GLU A 274 12.90 -1.02 24.60
CA GLU A 274 11.89 0.03 24.77
C GLU A 274 12.19 1.29 23.96
N ASP A 275 13.47 1.64 23.85
CA ASP A 275 13.93 2.79 23.09
C ASP A 275 14.01 2.47 21.60
N VAL A 276 13.32 3.25 20.78
CA VAL A 276 13.19 3.01 19.33
C VAL A 276 14.54 3.19 18.61
N GLU A 277 15.35 4.17 19.02
CA GLU A 277 16.66 4.41 18.42
C GLU A 277 17.61 3.25 18.71
N GLU A 278 17.65 2.78 19.96
CA GLU A 278 18.43 1.63 20.36
C GLU A 278 17.96 0.36 19.63
N ALA A 279 16.64 0.12 19.58
CA ALA A 279 16.04 -1.01 18.87
C ALA A 279 16.42 -1.01 17.38
N PHE A 280 16.36 0.17 16.74
CA PHE A 280 16.74 0.30 15.34
C PHE A 280 18.21 0.06 15.09
N LYS A 281 19.10 0.59 15.95
CA LYS A 281 20.55 0.31 15.90
C LYS A 281 20.87 -1.18 16.05
N LYS A 282 20.21 -1.87 17.01
CA LYS A 282 20.33 -3.32 17.19
C LYS A 282 19.85 -4.08 15.95
N ALA A 283 18.71 -3.67 15.38
CA ALA A 283 18.17 -4.31 14.19
C ALA A 283 19.07 -4.12 12.96
N LEU A 284 19.66 -2.93 12.79
CA LEU A 284 20.65 -2.68 11.73
C LEU A 284 21.89 -3.56 11.89
N ALA A 285 22.41 -3.69 13.11
CA ALA A 285 23.55 -4.56 13.40
C ALA A 285 23.22 -6.03 13.14
N ALA A 286 22.04 -6.49 13.57
CA ALA A 286 21.57 -7.85 13.37
C ALA A 286 21.32 -8.19 11.89
N LYS A 287 20.85 -7.21 11.08
CA LYS A 287 20.69 -7.36 9.63
C LYS A 287 22.03 -7.70 8.93
N GLY A 288 23.12 -7.11 9.39
CA GLY A 288 24.41 -7.21 8.70
C GLY A 288 24.41 -6.55 7.31
N GLU A 289 25.44 -6.85 6.50
CA GLU A 289 25.57 -6.27 5.15
C GLU A 289 24.63 -6.93 4.13
N ASP A 290 24.52 -8.25 4.18
CA ASP A 290 23.79 -9.05 3.18
C ASP A 290 22.33 -9.31 3.53
N GLY A 291 21.89 -9.01 4.74
CA GLY A 291 20.52 -9.26 5.19
C GLY A 291 19.53 -8.17 4.80
N MET A 292 18.24 -8.44 5.10
CA MET A 292 17.17 -7.49 4.99
C MET A 292 16.53 -7.23 6.36
N LEU A 293 16.24 -5.96 6.65
CA LEU A 293 15.52 -5.52 7.84
C LEU A 293 14.14 -5.00 7.43
N PHE A 294 13.11 -5.57 8.00
CA PHE A 294 11.74 -5.08 7.89
C PHE A 294 11.31 -4.39 9.19
N CYS A 295 10.90 -3.13 9.10
CA CYS A 295 10.33 -2.37 10.22
C CYS A 295 8.83 -2.24 9.97
N VAL A 296 7.99 -2.91 10.78
CA VAL A 296 6.56 -3.09 10.49
C VAL A 296 5.71 -3.12 11.76
N GLY A 297 4.40 -2.95 11.61
CA GLY A 297 3.38 -3.10 12.64
C GLY A 297 2.75 -1.78 13.09
N SER A 298 3.34 -0.63 12.75
CA SER A 298 2.79 0.68 13.11
C SER A 298 3.31 1.80 12.21
N LEU A 299 2.41 2.70 11.78
CA LEU A 299 2.80 3.95 11.11
C LEU A 299 3.65 4.88 12.02
N TYR A 300 3.47 4.78 13.34
CA TYR A 300 4.32 5.53 14.28
C TYR A 300 5.78 5.04 14.21
N LEU A 301 5.99 3.71 14.15
CA LEU A 301 7.33 3.15 13.98
C LEU A 301 7.98 3.66 12.69
N VAL A 302 7.24 3.63 11.58
CA VAL A 302 7.71 4.14 10.29
C VAL A 302 8.16 5.59 10.42
N GLY A 303 7.36 6.44 11.06
CA GLY A 303 7.67 7.86 11.28
C GLY A 303 8.94 8.05 12.11
N GLU A 304 9.09 7.32 13.20
CA GLU A 304 10.28 7.40 14.08
C GLU A 304 11.54 6.91 13.35
N ILE A 305 11.49 5.76 12.67
CA ILE A 305 12.63 5.25 11.88
C ILE A 305 13.08 6.27 10.82
N LYS A 306 12.13 6.84 10.06
CA LYS A 306 12.47 7.86 9.05
C LYS A 306 13.10 9.11 9.69
N THR A 307 12.63 9.52 10.86
CA THR A 307 13.21 10.64 11.62
C THR A 307 14.64 10.33 12.04
N LEU A 308 14.90 9.15 12.59
CA LEU A 308 16.24 8.70 12.99
C LEU A 308 17.22 8.67 11.81
N ILE A 309 16.77 8.20 10.64
CA ILE A 309 17.59 8.19 9.41
C ILE A 309 17.93 9.63 8.96
N LEU A 310 16.98 10.55 9.05
CA LEU A 310 17.23 11.98 8.75
C LEU A 310 18.26 12.58 9.72
N GLN A 311 18.29 12.14 10.97
CA GLN A 311 19.27 12.53 12.00
C GLN A 311 20.63 11.84 11.84
N GLY A 312 20.77 10.92 10.87
CA GLY A 312 22.02 10.27 10.53
C GLY A 312 22.21 8.86 11.07
N VAL A 313 21.21 8.26 11.72
CA VAL A 313 21.28 6.86 12.17
C VAL A 313 21.26 5.93 10.97
N GLY A 314 22.24 5.02 10.89
CA GLY A 314 22.33 4.03 9.80
C GLY A 314 23.02 4.54 8.52
N LYS A 315 23.59 5.74 8.54
CA LYS A 315 24.39 6.31 7.42
C LYS A 315 25.88 6.05 7.61
#